data_d658a5b9461b5d17d9328e9f55b474d9
#
_entry.id   d658a5b9461b5d17d9328e9f55b474d9
#
_cell.length_a   1.000
_cell.length_b   1.000
_cell.length_c   1.000
_cell.angle_alpha   90.00
_cell.angle_beta   90.00
_cell.angle_gamma   90.00
#
_symmetry.space_group_name_H-M   'P 1'
#
loop_
_entity.id
_entity.type
_entity.pdbx_description
1 polymer ?
#
loop_
_entity_poly.entity_id
_entity_poly.type
_entity_poly.pdbx_seq_one_letter_code
_entity_poly.pdbx_strand_id
1 'polypeptide(L)'
;MSEEVKVEAPVESAPAAEQPKADLMSKTIHKDSDPVVSVKELIAVGAHYGHQARRWNPNMKPYIYGKKNNLHIIDLNKSVDLIQKAYVALKKIVEQGGKVLFVGTKPVAKETVLNEATRSGCFYVNNRWLGGTLTNFDTIYKRIKLLKE
;
A
#
# COMPACT_ATOMS: atom_id res chain seq x y z
N MET A 1 -27.26 35.77 40.02
CA MET A 1 -26.59 36.33 38.81
C MET A 1 -25.82 35.19 38.21
N SER A 2 -26.43 34.55 37.24
CA SER A 2 -25.93 33.34 36.58
C SER A 2 -25.61 33.77 35.16
N GLU A 3 -24.32 33.75 34.78
CA GLU A 3 -23.88 33.97 33.41
C GLU A 3 -23.87 32.64 32.66
N GLU A 4 -24.79 32.54 31.72
CA GLU A 4 -24.82 31.47 30.73
C GLU A 4 -23.70 31.69 29.70
N VAL A 5 -22.76 30.76 29.61
CA VAL A 5 -21.79 30.70 28.53
C VAL A 5 -22.42 29.98 27.36
N LYS A 6 -22.80 30.74 26.35
CA LYS A 6 -23.21 30.27 25.02
C LYS A 6 -22.00 29.68 24.27
N VAL A 7 -22.03 28.40 24.01
CA VAL A 7 -21.11 27.74 23.08
C VAL A 7 -21.78 27.75 21.71
N GLU A 8 -21.34 28.64 20.85
CA GLU A 8 -21.64 28.60 19.41
C GLU A 8 -20.57 27.77 18.69
N ALA A 9 -21.01 26.67 18.09
CA ALA A 9 -20.30 26.04 17.00
C ALA A 9 -21.00 26.45 15.69
N PRO A 10 -20.25 26.82 14.67
CA PRO A 10 -20.56 26.34 13.34
C PRO A 10 -19.35 25.64 12.74
N VAL A 11 -19.48 24.35 12.55
CA VAL A 11 -18.61 23.61 11.63
C VAL A 11 -19.10 23.92 10.23
N GLU A 12 -18.45 24.88 9.61
CA GLU A 12 -18.59 25.19 8.19
C GLU A 12 -18.01 24.03 7.39
N SER A 13 -18.90 23.31 6.74
CA SER A 13 -18.55 22.21 5.81
C SER A 13 -17.82 22.79 4.60
N ALA A 14 -16.53 22.51 4.51
CA ALA A 14 -15.75 22.76 3.30
C ALA A 14 -16.34 21.97 2.11
N PRO A 15 -16.49 22.56 0.92
CA PRO A 15 -17.01 21.85 -0.23
C PRO A 15 -16.07 20.73 -0.63
N ALA A 16 -16.61 19.52 -0.73
CA ALA A 16 -15.93 18.37 -1.29
C ALA A 16 -15.50 18.69 -2.73
N ALA A 17 -14.19 18.82 -2.93
CA ALA A 17 -13.62 18.91 -4.26
C ALA A 17 -13.93 17.59 -4.99
N GLU A 18 -14.84 17.66 -5.95
CA GLU A 18 -15.10 16.59 -6.91
C GLU A 18 -13.83 16.33 -7.72
N GLN A 19 -13.13 15.26 -7.37
CA GLN A 19 -12.03 14.78 -8.20
C GLN A 19 -12.60 14.08 -9.43
N PRO A 20 -12.05 14.31 -10.63
CA PRO A 20 -12.54 13.71 -11.86
C PRO A 20 -12.30 12.19 -11.84
N LYS A 21 -13.34 11.43 -11.49
CA LYS A 21 -13.32 9.96 -11.42
C LYS A 21 -13.24 9.27 -12.81
N ALA A 22 -13.40 10.02 -13.91
CA ALA A 22 -13.49 9.45 -15.24
C ALA A 22 -12.13 9.18 -15.92
N ASP A 23 -11.09 9.97 -15.63
CA ASP A 23 -9.81 9.88 -16.35
C ASP A 23 -8.84 8.82 -15.79
N LEU A 24 -9.03 8.35 -14.57
CA LEU A 24 -8.17 7.31 -14.00
C LEU A 24 -8.51 5.90 -14.49
N MET A 25 -9.76 5.67 -14.87
CA MET A 25 -10.22 4.33 -15.28
C MET A 25 -9.75 3.92 -16.69
N SER A 26 -9.48 4.89 -17.57
CA SER A 26 -9.01 4.63 -18.93
C SER A 26 -7.51 4.31 -19.02
N LYS A 27 -6.72 4.65 -17.98
CA LYS A 27 -5.26 4.41 -17.94
C LYS A 27 -4.85 3.08 -17.30
N THR A 28 -5.78 2.26 -16.82
CA THR A 28 -5.47 1.10 -15.97
C THR A 28 -5.62 -0.26 -16.62
N ILE A 29 -5.93 -0.34 -17.91
CA ILE A 29 -5.96 -1.64 -18.60
C ILE A 29 -4.62 -1.83 -19.32
N HIS A 30 -3.60 -2.27 -18.58
CA HIS A 30 -2.35 -2.71 -19.18
C HIS A 30 -2.58 -4.04 -19.90
N LYS A 31 -2.12 -4.15 -21.13
CA LYS A 31 -2.00 -5.44 -21.81
C LYS A 31 -0.92 -6.26 -21.09
N ASP A 32 -1.09 -7.57 -21.02
CA ASP A 32 -0.14 -8.45 -20.31
C ASP A 32 1.31 -8.36 -20.83
N SER A 33 1.49 -7.81 -22.04
CA SER A 33 2.78 -7.56 -22.69
C SER A 33 3.43 -6.23 -22.35
N ASP A 34 2.65 -5.25 -21.87
CA ASP A 34 3.16 -3.91 -21.61
C ASP A 34 3.65 -3.80 -20.16
N PRO A 35 4.81 -3.18 -19.89
CA PRO A 35 5.31 -3.04 -18.53
C PRO A 35 4.39 -2.12 -17.73
N VAL A 36 3.95 -2.60 -16.56
CA VAL A 36 3.07 -1.86 -15.64
C VAL A 36 3.73 -0.56 -15.17
N VAL A 37 5.06 -0.57 -15.02
CA VAL A 37 5.85 0.55 -14.54
C VAL A 37 7.17 0.62 -15.32
N SER A 38 7.60 1.82 -15.69
CA SER A 38 8.91 2.03 -16.34
C SER A 38 10.04 2.26 -15.33
N VAL A 39 11.27 1.93 -15.73
CA VAL A 39 12.47 2.22 -14.92
C VAL A 39 12.59 3.72 -14.61
N LYS A 40 12.23 4.59 -15.56
CA LYS A 40 12.28 6.05 -15.40
C LYS A 40 11.34 6.54 -14.30
N GLU A 41 10.12 6.02 -14.24
CA GLU A 41 9.15 6.33 -13.19
C GLU A 41 9.64 5.87 -11.82
N LEU A 42 10.20 4.67 -11.72
CA LEU A 42 10.77 4.16 -10.46
C LEU A 42 11.96 5.01 -9.98
N ILE A 43 12.79 5.52 -10.88
CA ILE A 43 13.88 6.44 -10.52
C ILE A 43 13.32 7.77 -10.02
N ALA A 44 12.30 8.31 -10.69
CA ALA A 44 11.70 9.60 -10.34
C ALA A 44 11.11 9.61 -8.93
N VAL A 45 10.48 8.51 -8.49
CA VAL A 45 9.95 8.36 -7.14
C VAL A 45 10.97 7.87 -6.11
N GLY A 46 12.25 7.68 -6.51
CA GLY A 46 13.31 7.24 -5.60
C GLY A 46 13.27 5.77 -5.19
N ALA A 47 12.58 4.90 -5.93
CA ALA A 47 12.43 3.48 -5.61
C ALA A 47 13.76 2.69 -5.69
N HIS A 48 14.81 3.28 -6.27
CA HIS A 48 16.14 2.70 -6.32
C HIS A 48 16.92 2.78 -5.00
N TYR A 49 16.49 3.60 -4.03
CA TYR A 49 17.13 3.70 -2.73
C TYR A 49 16.76 2.52 -1.84
N GLY A 50 17.77 1.72 -1.49
CA GLY A 50 17.64 0.61 -0.54
C GLY A 50 18.04 0.99 0.89
N HIS A 51 18.36 0.00 1.68
CA HIS A 51 18.80 0.17 3.06
C HIS A 51 20.26 0.61 3.16
N GLN A 52 20.62 1.17 4.32
CA GLN A 52 22.02 1.44 4.66
C GLN A 52 22.85 0.15 4.59
N ALA A 53 24.10 0.25 4.15
CA ALA A 53 24.97 -0.89 3.93
C ALA A 53 25.13 -1.83 5.13
N ARG A 54 25.06 -1.30 6.37
CA ARG A 54 25.15 -2.10 7.61
C ARG A 54 23.85 -2.80 8.00
N ARG A 55 22.70 -2.43 7.41
CA ARG A 55 21.37 -2.94 7.75
C ARG A 55 20.75 -3.79 6.63
N TRP A 56 21.54 -4.27 5.73
CA TRP A 56 21.06 -5.07 4.62
C TRP A 56 20.89 -6.54 4.99
N ASN A 57 20.08 -7.26 4.22
CA ASN A 57 19.98 -8.70 4.31
C ASN A 57 20.86 -9.34 3.21
N PRO A 58 21.76 -10.30 3.52
CA PRO A 58 22.59 -10.99 2.55
C PRO A 58 21.81 -11.64 1.39
N ASN A 59 20.59 -12.11 1.64
CA ASN A 59 19.70 -12.71 0.63
C ASN A 59 19.27 -11.69 -0.44
N MET A 60 19.40 -10.39 -0.17
CA MET A 60 19.12 -9.34 -1.16
C MET A 60 20.25 -9.08 -2.14
N LYS A 61 21.42 -9.72 -1.96
CA LYS A 61 22.59 -9.54 -2.84
C LYS A 61 22.28 -9.65 -4.34
N PRO A 62 21.46 -10.61 -4.82
CA PRO A 62 21.12 -10.72 -6.24
C PRO A 62 20.32 -9.53 -6.82
N TYR A 63 19.67 -8.73 -5.96
CA TYR A 63 18.79 -7.62 -6.34
C TYR A 63 19.43 -6.25 -6.14
N ILE A 64 20.67 -6.20 -5.66
CA ILE A 64 21.42 -4.97 -5.43
C ILE A 64 22.27 -4.70 -6.63
N TYR A 65 22.11 -3.52 -7.25
CA TYR A 65 22.94 -3.03 -8.34
C TYR A 65 24.33 -2.62 -7.86
N GLY A 66 24.40 -1.93 -6.71
CA GLY A 66 25.64 -1.44 -6.15
C GLY A 66 25.46 -0.71 -4.83
N LYS A 67 26.54 -0.03 -4.39
CA LYS A 67 26.56 0.79 -3.16
C LYS A 67 27.01 2.19 -3.49
N LYS A 68 26.25 3.21 -3.05
CA LYS A 68 26.60 4.62 -3.17
C LYS A 68 26.27 5.34 -1.86
N ASN A 69 27.23 6.15 -1.36
CA ASN A 69 27.03 6.95 -0.12
C ASN A 69 26.49 6.13 1.07
N ASN A 70 27.06 4.94 1.32
CA ASN A 70 26.62 4.03 2.37
C ASN A 70 25.18 3.47 2.22
N LEU A 71 24.51 3.69 1.09
CA LEU A 71 23.23 3.11 0.74
C LEU A 71 23.39 2.06 -0.34
N HIS A 72 22.63 0.98 -0.26
CA HIS A 72 22.50 0.04 -1.36
C HIS A 72 21.55 0.61 -2.41
N ILE A 73 21.89 0.42 -3.67
CA ILE A 73 21.03 0.79 -4.82
C ILE A 73 20.41 -0.49 -5.36
N ILE A 74 19.10 -0.50 -5.47
CA ILE A 74 18.32 -1.64 -5.96
C ILE A 74 18.38 -1.68 -7.49
N ASP A 75 18.49 -2.88 -8.06
CA ASP A 75 18.44 -3.11 -9.51
C ASP A 75 17.00 -2.97 -10.01
N LEU A 76 16.70 -1.82 -10.62
CA LEU A 76 15.35 -1.50 -11.09
C LEU A 76 14.94 -2.33 -12.31
N ASN A 77 15.86 -2.82 -13.14
CA ASN A 77 15.49 -3.69 -14.26
C ASN A 77 14.84 -4.97 -13.72
N LYS A 78 15.47 -5.61 -12.73
CA LYS A 78 14.87 -6.77 -12.06
C LYS A 78 13.55 -6.42 -11.34
N SER A 79 13.46 -5.21 -10.78
CA SER A 79 12.23 -4.77 -10.12
C SER A 79 11.05 -4.66 -11.08
N VAL A 80 11.25 -4.11 -12.28
CA VAL A 80 10.21 -4.03 -13.32
C VAL A 80 9.74 -5.42 -13.73
N ASP A 81 10.66 -6.36 -13.99
CA ASP A 81 10.30 -7.74 -14.33
C ASP A 81 9.51 -8.45 -13.23
N LEU A 82 9.89 -8.22 -11.97
CA LEU A 82 9.20 -8.81 -10.82
C LEU A 82 7.83 -8.18 -10.57
N ILE A 83 7.68 -6.86 -10.78
CA ILE A 83 6.40 -6.16 -10.71
C ILE A 83 5.45 -6.71 -11.78
N GLN A 84 5.93 -6.89 -13.01
CA GLN A 84 5.13 -7.46 -14.08
C GLN A 84 4.64 -8.88 -13.75
N LYS A 85 5.52 -9.74 -13.23
CA LYS A 85 5.14 -11.09 -12.78
C LYS A 85 4.10 -11.05 -11.66
N ALA A 86 4.27 -10.15 -10.69
CA ALA A 86 3.31 -9.97 -9.59
C ALA A 86 1.94 -9.49 -10.09
N TYR A 87 1.93 -8.54 -11.04
CA TYR A 87 0.71 -8.05 -11.66
C TYR A 87 -0.08 -9.17 -12.35
N VAL A 88 0.58 -9.97 -13.19
CA VAL A 88 -0.05 -11.10 -13.88
C VAL A 88 -0.58 -12.15 -12.89
N ALA A 89 0.15 -12.42 -11.82
CA ALA A 89 -0.29 -13.36 -10.78
C ALA A 89 -1.52 -12.84 -10.04
N LEU A 90 -1.55 -11.56 -9.64
CA LEU A 90 -2.69 -10.93 -8.97
C LEU A 90 -3.93 -10.89 -9.89
N LYS A 91 -3.73 -10.54 -11.17
CA LYS A 91 -4.79 -10.52 -12.17
C LYS A 91 -5.50 -11.88 -12.22
N LYS A 92 -4.76 -12.98 -12.34
CA LYS A 92 -5.30 -14.35 -12.35
C LYS A 92 -6.10 -14.68 -11.09
N ILE A 93 -5.61 -14.28 -9.91
CA ILE A 93 -6.32 -14.52 -8.65
C ILE A 93 -7.65 -13.78 -8.61
N VAL A 94 -7.67 -12.52 -9.06
CA VAL A 94 -8.90 -11.71 -9.09
C VAL A 94 -9.89 -12.24 -10.13
N GLU A 95 -9.44 -12.63 -11.31
CA GLU A 95 -10.28 -13.27 -12.34
C GLU A 95 -10.94 -14.55 -11.85
N GLN A 96 -10.31 -15.29 -10.96
CA GLN A 96 -10.85 -16.49 -10.31
C GLN A 96 -11.78 -16.16 -9.11
N GLY A 97 -12.11 -14.91 -8.88
CA GLY A 97 -12.93 -14.46 -7.76
C GLY A 97 -12.18 -14.43 -6.41
N GLY A 98 -10.86 -14.52 -6.43
CA GLY A 98 -10.03 -14.40 -5.23
C GLY A 98 -10.07 -12.99 -4.63
N LYS A 99 -9.86 -12.92 -3.32
CA LYS A 99 -9.84 -11.65 -2.58
C LYS A 99 -8.41 -11.27 -2.24
N VAL A 100 -8.11 -9.96 -2.31
CA VAL A 100 -6.79 -9.42 -1.99
C VAL A 100 -6.85 -8.68 -0.66
N LEU A 101 -5.85 -8.90 0.19
CA LEU A 101 -5.64 -8.17 1.43
C LEU A 101 -4.35 -7.35 1.32
N PHE A 102 -4.49 -6.02 1.33
CA PHE A 102 -3.34 -5.12 1.40
C PHE A 102 -2.85 -4.95 2.83
N VAL A 103 -1.56 -5.11 3.07
CA VAL A 103 -0.95 -4.93 4.39
C VAL A 103 0.15 -3.89 4.31
N GLY A 104 -0.05 -2.76 4.99
CA GLY A 104 0.93 -1.67 5.02
C GLY A 104 0.93 -0.96 6.36
N THR A 105 1.71 -1.48 7.31
CA THR A 105 1.75 -0.98 8.69
C THR A 105 2.77 0.13 8.93
N LYS A 106 3.69 0.37 7.99
CA LYS A 106 4.64 1.48 8.08
C LYS A 106 3.91 2.83 7.96
N PRO A 107 4.29 3.86 8.72
CA PRO A 107 3.64 5.18 8.68
C PRO A 107 3.51 5.74 7.26
N VAL A 108 4.55 5.60 6.44
CA VAL A 108 4.59 6.08 5.04
C VAL A 108 3.59 5.34 4.13
N ALA A 109 3.28 4.07 4.43
CA ALA A 109 2.41 3.24 3.61
C ALA A 109 0.92 3.29 4.02
N LYS A 110 0.61 3.76 5.23
CA LYS A 110 -0.74 3.69 5.82
C LYS A 110 -1.82 4.33 4.95
N GLU A 111 -1.58 5.55 4.54
CA GLU A 111 -2.54 6.33 3.76
C GLU A 111 -2.68 5.78 2.35
N THR A 112 -1.58 5.47 1.69
CA THR A 112 -1.58 4.88 0.35
C THR A 112 -2.33 3.55 0.32
N VAL A 113 -2.07 2.68 1.31
CA VAL A 113 -2.77 1.38 1.41
C VAL A 113 -4.26 1.56 1.64
N LEU A 114 -4.67 2.51 2.48
CA LEU A 114 -6.09 2.83 2.71
C LEU A 114 -6.76 3.28 1.41
N ASN A 115 -6.17 4.25 0.72
CA ASN A 115 -6.74 4.85 -0.48
C ASN A 115 -6.85 3.83 -1.62
N GLU A 116 -5.78 3.09 -1.89
CA GLU A 116 -5.75 2.12 -2.99
C GLU A 116 -6.63 0.89 -2.72
N ALA A 117 -6.67 0.39 -1.50
CA ALA A 117 -7.56 -0.71 -1.14
C ALA A 117 -9.04 -0.31 -1.23
N THR A 118 -9.39 0.91 -0.76
CA THR A 118 -10.74 1.44 -0.88
C THR A 118 -11.13 1.66 -2.34
N ARG A 119 -10.23 2.22 -3.15
CA ARG A 119 -10.43 2.43 -4.59
C ARG A 119 -10.70 1.12 -5.33
N SER A 120 -9.98 0.06 -4.99
CA SER A 120 -10.09 -1.25 -5.62
C SER A 120 -11.15 -2.17 -5.00
N GLY A 121 -11.84 -1.74 -3.93
CA GLY A 121 -12.81 -2.57 -3.20
C GLY A 121 -12.18 -3.77 -2.48
N CYS A 122 -10.89 -3.69 -2.17
CA CYS A 122 -10.13 -4.75 -1.51
C CYS A 122 -10.06 -4.53 0.01
N PHE A 123 -9.62 -5.56 0.73
CA PHE A 123 -9.42 -5.47 2.17
C PHE A 123 -8.04 -4.89 2.49
N TYR A 124 -7.91 -4.24 3.66
CA TYR A 124 -6.62 -3.69 4.09
C TYR A 124 -6.37 -3.79 5.59
N VAL A 125 -5.09 -3.83 5.95
CA VAL A 125 -4.57 -3.68 7.31
C VAL A 125 -3.48 -2.64 7.28
N ASN A 126 -3.75 -1.45 7.81
CA ASN A 126 -2.82 -0.32 7.79
C ASN A 126 -2.36 0.16 9.18
N ASN A 127 -2.83 -0.45 10.27
CA ASN A 127 -2.39 -0.11 11.62
C ASN A 127 -1.36 -1.10 12.14
N ARG A 128 -1.78 -2.18 12.75
CA ARG A 128 -0.92 -3.20 13.32
C ARG A 128 -1.31 -4.57 12.81
N TRP A 129 -0.34 -5.34 12.35
CA TRP A 129 -0.53 -6.75 12.08
C TRP A 129 -0.57 -7.52 13.41
N LEU A 130 -1.68 -8.16 13.71
CA LEU A 130 -1.83 -8.94 14.93
C LEU A 130 -1.07 -10.27 14.78
N GLY A 131 -0.28 -10.61 15.81
CA GLY A 131 0.38 -11.91 15.86
C GLY A 131 -0.66 -13.04 15.87
N GLY A 132 -0.43 -14.07 15.05
CA GLY A 132 -1.37 -15.18 14.93
C GLY A 132 -2.52 -14.98 13.94
N THR A 133 -2.57 -13.87 13.21
CA THR A 133 -3.63 -13.61 12.20
C THR A 133 -3.74 -14.74 11.16
N LEU A 134 -2.64 -15.37 10.77
CA LEU A 134 -2.63 -16.51 9.86
C LEU A 134 -2.54 -17.86 10.54
N THR A 135 -1.98 -17.92 11.74
CA THR A 135 -1.67 -19.19 12.44
C THR A 135 -2.66 -19.53 13.55
N ASN A 136 -3.34 -18.54 14.13
CA ASN A 136 -4.29 -18.71 15.24
C ASN A 136 -5.44 -17.72 15.12
N PHE A 137 -6.10 -17.71 13.96
CA PHE A 137 -7.16 -16.75 13.65
C PHE A 137 -8.39 -16.91 14.54
N ASP A 138 -8.73 -18.13 14.95
CA ASP A 138 -9.90 -18.40 15.80
C ASP A 138 -9.85 -17.64 17.13
N THR A 139 -8.66 -17.59 17.75
CA THR A 139 -8.47 -16.84 19.00
C THR A 139 -8.60 -15.34 18.78
N ILE A 140 -8.06 -14.83 17.67
CA ILE A 140 -8.17 -13.42 17.31
C ILE A 140 -9.62 -13.07 17.02
N TYR A 141 -10.34 -13.89 16.28
CA TYR A 141 -11.74 -13.70 15.96
C TYR A 141 -12.63 -13.63 17.21
N LYS A 142 -12.42 -14.53 18.18
CA LYS A 142 -13.13 -14.48 19.47
C LYS A 142 -12.90 -13.15 20.20
N ARG A 143 -11.67 -12.64 20.21
CA ARG A 143 -11.34 -11.35 20.83
C ARG A 143 -11.97 -10.16 20.09
N ILE A 144 -12.01 -10.20 18.76
CA ILE A 144 -12.67 -9.18 17.95
C ILE A 144 -14.18 -9.18 18.20
N LYS A 145 -14.79 -10.36 18.40
CA LYS A 145 -16.20 -10.48 18.72
C LYS A 145 -16.53 -9.86 20.08
N LEU A 146 -15.72 -10.13 21.10
CA LEU A 146 -15.85 -9.52 22.44
C LEU A 146 -15.66 -7.99 22.42
N LEU A 147 -14.97 -7.43 21.45
CA LEU A 147 -14.79 -5.98 21.35
C LEU A 147 -16.04 -5.29 20.77
N LYS A 148 -16.92 -6.03 20.10
CA LYS A 148 -18.15 -5.51 19.50
C LYS A 148 -19.38 -5.63 20.41
N GLU A 149 -19.27 -6.43 21.46
CA GLU A 149 -20.21 -6.56 22.56
C GLU A 149 -19.96 -5.45 23.60
#